data_3f3dedaf46e28982ca1c5e9a9b772481
#
_entry.id   3f3dedaf46e28982ca1c5e9a9b772481
#
_cell.length_a   1.000
_cell.length_b   1.000
_cell.length_c   1.000
_cell.angle_alpha   90.00
_cell.angle_beta   90.00
_cell.angle_gamma   90.00
#
_symmetry.space_group_name_H-M   'P 1'
#
loop_
_entity.id
_entity.type
_entity.pdbx_description
1 polymer ?
#
loop_
_entity_poly.entity_id
_entity_poly.type
_entity_poly.pdbx_seq_one_letter_code
_entity_poly.pdbx_strand_id
1 'polypeptide(L)'
;MGDDCIAVKSGKISVGAKYKVPSSNIRIRQCCMRDGHGSITLGSEMAAGIKNLQARQCVFLNTDRGLRIKTRRGRGKDAVIDGILFEDIRMDSVLTPFVINSFYFCDPDGHSEYVQCKEPLAVDERTPQIKELCFRNIQAKNCHVAAAFFYGLPEQKIERVEMKHIQISYAEDAASGQPAMMDGIDQNICKMGIFARNIKTLVLEDIQVAGQEGEVISMDGIDSLEWRK
;
A
#
# COMPACT_ATOMS: atom_id res chain seq x y z
N MET A 1 -16.52 6.69 -9.81
CA MET A 1 -15.38 6.57 -10.75
C MET A 1 -15.18 5.09 -11.03
N GLY A 2 -14.57 4.70 -12.18
CA GLY A 2 -14.46 3.28 -12.54
C GLY A 2 -13.04 2.70 -12.38
N ASP A 3 -12.05 3.48 -11.95
CA ASP A 3 -10.66 3.08 -11.70
C ASP A 3 -10.12 3.91 -10.52
N ASP A 4 -8.80 4.01 -10.33
CA ASP A 4 -8.20 4.79 -9.26
C ASP A 4 -8.66 6.25 -9.30
N CYS A 5 -9.08 6.82 -8.15
CA CYS A 5 -9.55 8.22 -8.07
C CYS A 5 -8.40 9.20 -8.34
N ILE A 6 -7.24 8.95 -7.73
CA ILE A 6 -5.99 9.66 -8.01
C ILE A 6 -4.91 8.61 -8.25
N ALA A 7 -4.27 8.65 -9.43
CA ALA A 7 -3.16 7.76 -9.79
C ALA A 7 -1.87 8.59 -9.95
N VAL A 8 -0.89 8.38 -9.10
CA VAL A 8 0.42 9.03 -9.16
C VAL A 8 1.40 8.09 -9.86
N LYS A 9 1.97 8.55 -10.96
CA LYS A 9 2.82 7.76 -11.83
C LYS A 9 4.06 8.55 -12.25
N SER A 10 5.14 7.85 -12.57
CA SER A 10 6.40 8.43 -13.08
C SER A 10 6.99 7.63 -14.24
N GLY A 11 6.13 7.03 -15.05
CA GLY A 11 6.46 6.37 -16.30
C GLY A 11 6.88 4.91 -16.17
N LYS A 12 6.97 4.26 -17.33
CA LYS A 12 7.51 2.90 -17.49
C LYS A 12 9.02 2.95 -17.74
N ILE A 13 9.75 1.87 -17.46
CA ILE A 13 11.21 1.78 -17.71
C ILE A 13 11.56 2.15 -19.15
N SER A 14 10.83 1.64 -20.12
CA SER A 14 11.07 1.90 -21.54
C SER A 14 10.96 3.37 -21.94
N VAL A 15 10.10 4.12 -21.24
CA VAL A 15 9.90 5.57 -21.45
C VAL A 15 10.81 6.37 -20.49
N GLY A 16 10.96 5.90 -19.26
CA GLY A 16 11.77 6.54 -18.21
C GLY A 16 13.27 6.55 -18.51
N ALA A 17 13.78 5.66 -19.35
CA ALA A 17 15.19 5.68 -19.76
C ALA A 17 15.61 7.02 -20.37
N LYS A 18 14.68 7.71 -21.05
CA LYS A 18 14.93 9.02 -21.70
C LYS A 18 14.60 10.20 -20.78
N TYR A 19 13.59 10.07 -19.92
CA TYR A 19 13.07 11.17 -19.08
C TYR A 19 12.82 10.67 -17.65
N LYS A 20 13.88 10.41 -16.88
CA LYS A 20 13.78 9.96 -15.49
C LYS A 20 13.47 11.13 -14.56
N VAL A 21 12.25 11.59 -14.56
CA VAL A 21 11.77 12.65 -13.65
C VAL A 21 10.79 12.04 -12.66
N PRO A 22 11.08 12.06 -11.36
CA PRO A 22 10.14 11.56 -10.35
C PRO A 22 8.91 12.43 -10.24
N SER A 23 7.78 11.85 -9.90
CA SER A 23 6.62 12.59 -9.41
C SER A 23 6.88 12.99 -7.96
N SER A 24 7.03 14.28 -7.70
CA SER A 24 7.46 14.76 -6.38
C SER A 24 6.73 16.01 -5.91
N ASN A 25 6.77 16.23 -4.58
CA ASN A 25 6.20 17.39 -3.91
C ASN A 25 4.69 17.55 -4.16
N ILE A 26 3.95 16.44 -4.11
CA ILE A 26 2.52 16.37 -4.37
C ILE A 26 1.77 16.64 -3.07
N ARG A 27 0.78 17.50 -3.13
CA ARG A 27 -0.13 17.80 -2.01
C ARG A 27 -1.57 17.60 -2.43
N ILE A 28 -2.25 16.68 -1.73
CA ILE A 28 -3.67 16.36 -1.90
C ILE A 28 -4.37 16.79 -0.61
N ARG A 29 -5.28 17.74 -0.68
CA ARG A 29 -5.92 18.27 0.52
C ARG A 29 -7.41 18.51 0.29
N GLN A 30 -8.20 18.21 1.33
CA GLN A 30 -9.63 18.51 1.36
C GLN A 30 -10.39 17.94 0.15
N CYS A 31 -10.01 16.73 -0.26
CA CYS A 31 -10.61 16.02 -1.37
C CYS A 31 -11.50 14.88 -0.87
N CYS A 32 -12.57 14.62 -1.62
CA CYS A 32 -13.41 13.45 -1.44
C CYS A 32 -13.18 12.49 -2.62
N MET A 33 -12.67 11.29 -2.32
CA MET A 33 -12.50 10.19 -3.29
C MET A 33 -13.65 9.22 -3.11
N ARG A 34 -14.28 8.83 -4.22
CA ARG A 34 -15.49 7.99 -4.15
C ARG A 34 -15.60 7.04 -5.31
N ASP A 35 -16.04 5.80 -5.01
CA ASP A 35 -16.40 4.76 -5.97
C ASP A 35 -15.27 4.43 -6.95
N GLY A 36 -14.06 4.10 -6.44
CA GLY A 36 -12.89 3.79 -7.25
C GLY A 36 -12.11 2.57 -6.74
N HIS A 37 -11.23 2.02 -7.59
CA HIS A 37 -10.35 0.93 -7.19
C HIS A 37 -9.28 1.33 -6.15
N GLY A 38 -8.90 2.59 -6.10
CA GLY A 38 -8.04 3.16 -5.09
C GLY A 38 -8.34 4.62 -4.88
N SER A 39 -8.44 5.09 -3.64
CA SER A 39 -8.61 6.52 -3.37
C SER A 39 -7.38 7.29 -3.82
N ILE A 40 -6.21 6.87 -3.38
CA ILE A 40 -4.92 7.40 -3.85
C ILE A 40 -4.00 6.22 -4.15
N THR A 41 -3.61 6.10 -5.41
CA THR A 41 -2.80 5.00 -5.91
C THR A 41 -1.44 5.49 -6.39
N LEU A 42 -0.36 4.83 -5.94
CA LEU A 42 1.00 5.07 -6.39
C LEU A 42 1.44 3.90 -7.27
N GLY A 43 1.81 4.19 -8.51
CA GLY A 43 2.21 3.17 -9.49
C GLY A 43 1.03 2.62 -10.31
N SER A 44 1.22 1.48 -10.98
CA SER A 44 2.43 0.64 -11.04
C SER A 44 3.55 1.21 -11.91
N GLU A 45 3.27 2.13 -12.81
CA GLU A 45 4.25 2.82 -13.66
C GLU A 45 4.95 3.90 -12.84
N MET A 46 6.04 3.53 -12.17
CA MET A 46 6.75 4.39 -11.22
C MET A 46 8.28 4.32 -11.40
N ALA A 47 8.74 4.07 -12.62
CA ALA A 47 10.15 3.80 -12.91
C ALA A 47 11.12 4.95 -12.57
N ALA A 48 10.63 6.19 -12.49
CA ALA A 48 11.43 7.34 -12.04
C ALA A 48 11.22 7.72 -10.57
N GLY A 49 10.36 6.98 -9.84
CA GLY A 49 10.10 7.20 -8.42
C GLY A 49 8.96 8.18 -8.12
N ILE A 50 8.49 8.14 -6.86
CA ILE A 50 7.45 9.01 -6.30
C ILE A 50 7.96 9.49 -4.94
N LYS A 51 8.03 10.81 -4.73
CA LYS A 51 8.64 11.39 -3.53
C LYS A 51 7.84 12.55 -2.95
N ASN A 52 7.85 12.67 -1.63
CA ASN A 52 7.21 13.78 -0.91
C ASN A 52 5.74 13.99 -1.31
N LEU A 53 4.92 12.95 -1.13
CA LEU A 53 3.48 13.04 -1.30
C LEU A 53 2.79 13.20 0.06
N GLN A 54 1.94 14.18 0.19
CA GLN A 54 1.13 14.41 1.39
C GLN A 54 -0.35 14.44 1.03
N ALA A 55 -1.12 13.53 1.62
CA ALA A 55 -2.57 13.53 1.57
C ALA A 55 -3.11 13.90 2.96
N ARG A 56 -3.87 14.99 3.05
CA ARG A 56 -4.37 15.50 4.33
C ARG A 56 -5.82 15.94 4.26
N GLN A 57 -6.55 15.73 5.35
CA GLN A 57 -7.93 16.20 5.51
C GLN A 57 -8.83 15.73 4.35
N CYS A 58 -8.69 14.46 3.98
CA CYS A 58 -9.43 13.85 2.89
C CYS A 58 -10.48 12.85 3.41
N VAL A 59 -11.45 12.56 2.56
CA VAL A 59 -12.50 11.57 2.82
C VAL A 59 -12.48 10.54 1.69
N PHE A 60 -12.47 9.26 2.04
CA PHE A 60 -12.53 8.15 1.10
C PHE A 60 -13.83 7.38 1.33
N LEU A 61 -14.63 7.21 0.29
CA LEU A 61 -15.95 6.60 0.37
C LEU A 61 -16.10 5.50 -0.68
N ASN A 62 -16.47 4.31 -0.22
CA ASN A 62 -16.82 3.22 -1.11
C ASN A 62 -15.75 2.95 -2.19
N THR A 63 -14.48 2.90 -1.78
CA THR A 63 -13.36 2.55 -2.67
C THR A 63 -12.81 1.18 -2.29
N ASP A 64 -12.25 0.44 -3.25
CA ASP A 64 -11.69 -0.86 -2.92
C ASP A 64 -10.47 -0.71 -1.99
N ARG A 65 -9.66 0.32 -2.20
CA ARG A 65 -8.44 0.58 -1.40
C ARG A 65 -8.35 2.07 -1.04
N GLY A 66 -7.92 2.36 0.18
CA GLY A 66 -7.63 3.72 0.60
C GLY A 66 -6.31 4.22 -0.01
N LEU A 67 -5.17 3.95 0.62
CA LEU A 67 -3.88 4.01 -0.06
C LEU A 67 -3.61 2.71 -0.79
N ARG A 68 -3.15 2.82 -2.03
CA ARG A 68 -2.78 1.67 -2.84
C ARG A 68 -1.41 1.87 -3.47
N ILE A 69 -0.37 1.19 -2.97
CA ILE A 69 0.94 1.12 -3.62
C ILE A 69 1.02 -0.15 -4.46
N LYS A 70 1.29 0.03 -5.75
CA LYS A 70 1.47 -1.06 -6.73
C LYS A 70 2.88 -1.01 -7.28
N THR A 71 3.72 -1.99 -6.94
CA THR A 71 5.05 -2.13 -7.50
C THR A 71 5.41 -3.60 -7.69
N ARG A 72 6.55 -3.87 -8.26
CA ARG A 72 7.09 -5.21 -8.46
C ARG A 72 8.56 -5.18 -8.89
N ARG A 73 9.23 -6.30 -8.78
CA ARG A 73 10.53 -6.48 -9.45
C ARG A 73 10.42 -6.11 -10.94
N GLY A 74 11.46 -5.56 -11.51
CA GLY A 74 11.46 -5.07 -12.89
C GLY A 74 11.03 -3.61 -13.07
N ARG A 75 10.72 -2.86 -11.97
CA ARG A 75 10.42 -1.41 -12.08
C ARG A 75 11.67 -0.54 -12.12
N GLY A 76 12.83 -1.09 -11.74
CA GLY A 76 14.12 -0.40 -11.79
C GLY A 76 14.54 0.18 -10.45
N LYS A 77 15.85 0.37 -10.26
CA LYS A 77 16.43 0.93 -9.04
C LYS A 77 16.01 2.38 -8.74
N ASP A 78 15.64 3.13 -9.78
CA ASP A 78 15.15 4.51 -9.63
C ASP A 78 13.65 4.56 -9.27
N ALA A 79 12.98 3.40 -9.29
CA ALA A 79 11.60 3.25 -8.84
C ALA A 79 11.52 3.27 -7.30
N VAL A 80 11.78 4.45 -6.74
CA VAL A 80 11.81 4.69 -5.29
C VAL A 80 10.54 5.42 -4.85
N ILE A 81 9.80 4.83 -3.91
CA ILE A 81 8.69 5.50 -3.21
C ILE A 81 9.21 5.95 -1.86
N ASP A 82 9.16 7.27 -1.58
CA ASP A 82 9.75 7.85 -0.38
C ASP A 82 9.01 9.08 0.12
N GLY A 83 8.90 9.23 1.44
CA GLY A 83 8.29 10.39 2.07
C GLY A 83 6.79 10.52 1.79
N ILE A 84 6.04 9.44 2.00
CA ILE A 84 4.58 9.40 1.81
C ILE A 84 3.89 9.63 3.14
N LEU A 85 3.06 10.65 3.23
CA LEU A 85 2.28 10.98 4.41
C LEU A 85 0.78 10.99 4.10
N PHE A 86 0.02 10.23 4.90
CA PHE A 86 -1.44 10.28 4.98
C PHE A 86 -1.84 10.72 6.39
N GLU A 87 -2.54 11.84 6.50
CA GLU A 87 -2.86 12.42 7.80
C GLU A 87 -4.27 13.04 7.80
N ASP A 88 -4.98 12.89 8.93
CA ASP A 88 -6.32 13.43 9.11
C ASP A 88 -7.30 12.92 8.05
N ILE A 89 -7.39 11.61 7.85
CA ILE A 89 -8.24 11.00 6.82
C ILE A 89 -9.38 10.22 7.45
N ARG A 90 -10.55 10.35 6.87
CA ARG A 90 -11.72 9.53 7.18
C ARG A 90 -12.04 8.62 6.01
N MET A 91 -12.27 7.36 6.32
CA MET A 91 -12.65 6.35 5.35
C MET A 91 -13.97 5.70 5.77
N ASP A 92 -14.85 5.45 4.82
CA ASP A 92 -16.09 4.70 5.05
C ASP A 92 -16.32 3.75 3.89
N SER A 93 -16.64 2.49 4.22
CA SER A 93 -16.88 1.43 3.24
C SER A 93 -15.70 1.22 2.29
N VAL A 94 -14.47 1.35 2.80
CA VAL A 94 -13.23 1.03 2.09
C VAL A 94 -12.87 -0.42 2.37
N LEU A 95 -12.74 -1.25 1.33
CA LEU A 95 -12.52 -2.69 1.53
C LEU A 95 -11.22 -2.97 2.29
N THR A 96 -10.11 -2.35 1.88
CA THR A 96 -8.81 -2.39 2.58
C THR A 96 -8.20 -1.00 2.66
N PRO A 97 -8.16 -0.35 3.83
CA PRO A 97 -7.64 1.01 4.01
C PRO A 97 -6.21 1.24 3.52
N PHE A 98 -5.30 0.30 3.76
CA PHE A 98 -3.89 0.46 3.45
C PHE A 98 -3.36 -0.76 2.71
N VAL A 99 -2.84 -0.55 1.49
CA VAL A 99 -2.30 -1.62 0.65
C VAL A 99 -0.93 -1.26 0.11
N ILE A 100 0.05 -2.12 0.36
CA ILE A 100 1.36 -2.13 -0.30
C ILE A 100 1.52 -3.51 -0.94
N ASN A 101 1.59 -3.55 -2.27
CA ASN A 101 1.78 -4.78 -3.03
C ASN A 101 3.03 -4.68 -3.89
N SER A 102 4.08 -5.42 -3.51
CA SER A 102 5.35 -5.51 -4.26
C SER A 102 5.42 -6.68 -5.25
N PHE A 103 4.29 -7.33 -5.53
CA PHE A 103 4.16 -8.47 -6.43
C PHE A 103 3.10 -8.25 -7.52
N TYR A 104 2.83 -6.99 -7.85
CA TYR A 104 1.77 -6.62 -8.78
C TYR A 104 2.01 -7.16 -10.19
N PHE A 105 1.17 -8.06 -10.68
CA PHE A 105 1.40 -8.81 -11.91
C PHE A 105 0.83 -8.16 -13.19
N CYS A 106 0.80 -6.85 -13.25
CA CYS A 106 0.52 -6.18 -14.53
C CYS A 106 1.70 -6.32 -15.52
N ASP A 107 1.45 -6.07 -16.79
CA ASP A 107 2.37 -6.25 -17.92
C ASP A 107 2.62 -7.74 -18.29
N PRO A 108 3.09 -8.03 -19.51
CA PRO A 108 3.23 -9.41 -20.01
C PRO A 108 4.13 -10.31 -19.17
N ASP A 109 5.14 -9.75 -18.49
CA ASP A 109 6.07 -10.48 -17.63
C ASP A 109 5.62 -10.57 -16.16
N GLY A 110 4.44 -10.01 -15.83
CA GLY A 110 3.95 -9.93 -14.46
C GLY A 110 3.77 -11.29 -13.75
N HIS A 111 3.44 -12.32 -14.51
CA HIS A 111 3.30 -13.69 -13.99
C HIS A 111 4.59 -14.51 -14.05
N SER A 112 5.71 -13.90 -14.43
CA SER A 112 7.00 -14.61 -14.44
C SER A 112 7.42 -15.01 -13.03
N GLU A 113 8.20 -16.09 -12.92
CA GLU A 113 8.79 -16.53 -11.66
C GLU A 113 9.60 -15.41 -10.99
N TYR A 114 10.36 -14.63 -11.77
CA TYR A 114 11.10 -13.47 -11.27
C TYR A 114 10.21 -12.46 -10.53
N VAL A 115 9.05 -12.14 -11.07
CA VAL A 115 8.13 -11.16 -10.45
C VAL A 115 7.40 -11.77 -9.27
N GLN A 116 6.95 -13.02 -9.37
CA GLN A 116 6.06 -13.64 -8.37
C GLN A 116 6.78 -14.42 -7.27
N CYS A 117 8.08 -14.71 -7.41
CA CYS A 117 8.86 -15.41 -6.39
C CYS A 117 8.76 -14.69 -5.04
N LYS A 118 8.41 -15.41 -3.98
CA LYS A 118 8.32 -14.88 -2.62
C LYS A 118 9.63 -15.05 -1.82
N GLU A 119 10.58 -15.79 -2.38
CA GLU A 119 11.92 -15.94 -1.80
C GLU A 119 12.82 -14.78 -2.17
N PRO A 120 13.85 -14.49 -1.34
CA PRO A 120 14.80 -13.43 -1.62
C PRO A 120 15.59 -13.68 -2.92
N LEU A 121 15.64 -12.69 -3.77
CA LEU A 121 16.48 -12.68 -4.98
C LEU A 121 17.62 -11.67 -4.83
N ALA A 122 18.58 -11.71 -5.75
CA ALA A 122 19.65 -10.70 -5.77
C ALA A 122 19.05 -9.31 -6.05
N VAL A 123 19.46 -8.33 -5.25
CA VAL A 123 19.16 -6.90 -5.51
C VAL A 123 19.98 -6.45 -6.71
N ASP A 124 19.31 -5.95 -7.74
CA ASP A 124 19.95 -5.48 -8.98
C ASP A 124 19.31 -4.18 -9.51
N GLU A 125 19.73 -3.75 -10.69
CA GLU A 125 19.25 -2.55 -11.37
C GLU A 125 17.72 -2.54 -11.63
N ARG A 126 17.04 -3.67 -11.47
CA ARG A 126 15.61 -3.83 -11.71
C ARG A 126 14.80 -3.80 -10.40
N THR A 127 15.46 -3.77 -9.24
CA THR A 127 14.80 -3.88 -7.94
C THR A 127 14.28 -2.51 -7.48
N PRO A 128 12.96 -2.33 -7.29
CA PRO A 128 12.38 -1.09 -6.76
C PRO A 128 12.59 -1.00 -5.25
N GLN A 129 12.42 0.20 -4.71
CA GLN A 129 12.53 0.45 -3.28
C GLN A 129 11.33 1.23 -2.74
N ILE A 130 10.84 0.81 -1.56
CA ILE A 130 9.85 1.55 -0.77
C ILE A 130 10.55 1.97 0.53
N LYS A 131 10.58 3.28 0.80
CA LYS A 131 11.26 3.83 1.96
C LYS A 131 10.30 4.19 3.07
N GLU A 132 9.98 5.46 3.25
CA GLU A 132 9.22 5.96 4.39
C GLU A 132 7.75 6.18 4.05
N LEU A 133 6.89 5.52 4.82
CA LEU A 133 5.44 5.64 4.74
C LEU A 133 4.90 5.97 6.13
N CYS A 134 4.09 7.00 6.22
CA CYS A 134 3.57 7.52 7.46
C CYS A 134 2.05 7.71 7.38
N PHE A 135 1.33 7.11 8.34
CA PHE A 135 -0.12 7.17 8.46
C PHE A 135 -0.49 7.71 9.84
N ARG A 136 -1.21 8.83 9.93
CA ARG A 136 -1.53 9.48 11.19
C ARG A 136 -2.97 9.97 11.25
N ASN A 137 -3.60 9.81 12.41
CA ASN A 137 -4.94 10.32 12.68
C ASN A 137 -5.96 9.86 11.62
N ILE A 138 -6.08 8.54 11.42
CA ILE A 138 -6.95 7.97 10.40
C ILE A 138 -8.04 7.14 11.05
N GLN A 139 -9.27 7.40 10.65
CA GLN A 139 -10.44 6.63 11.04
C GLN A 139 -11.03 5.94 9.80
N ALA A 140 -11.13 4.62 9.83
CA ALA A 140 -11.76 3.81 8.79
C ALA A 140 -12.90 3.00 9.40
N LYS A 141 -14.11 3.20 8.89
CA LYS A 141 -15.32 2.49 9.32
C LYS A 141 -15.88 1.64 8.21
N ASN A 142 -16.65 0.63 8.60
CA ASN A 142 -17.32 -0.26 7.65
C ASN A 142 -16.34 -0.87 6.62
N CYS A 143 -15.14 -1.22 7.08
CA CYS A 143 -14.18 -1.95 6.24
C CYS A 143 -14.67 -3.39 6.01
N HIS A 144 -14.15 -4.08 5.01
CA HIS A 144 -14.65 -5.42 4.66
C HIS A 144 -13.55 -6.48 4.72
N VAL A 145 -12.43 -6.25 4.05
CA VAL A 145 -11.47 -7.31 3.72
C VAL A 145 -10.33 -7.39 4.73
N ALA A 146 -9.56 -6.31 4.87
CA ALA A 146 -8.41 -6.26 5.77
C ALA A 146 -8.21 -4.86 6.34
N ALA A 147 -7.64 -4.77 7.54
CA ALA A 147 -7.23 -3.49 8.12
C ALA A 147 -6.07 -2.88 7.34
N ALA A 148 -5.06 -3.68 7.06
CA ALA A 148 -3.93 -3.31 6.21
C ALA A 148 -3.31 -4.57 5.58
N PHE A 149 -2.74 -4.38 4.38
CA PHE A 149 -2.00 -5.41 3.67
C PHE A 149 -0.67 -4.83 3.17
N PHE A 150 0.42 -5.16 3.87
CA PHE A 150 1.78 -4.71 3.54
C PHE A 150 2.63 -5.88 3.12
N TYR A 151 2.95 -5.97 1.84
CA TYR A 151 3.78 -7.03 1.29
C TYR A 151 4.98 -6.44 0.54
N GLY A 152 6.09 -6.27 1.25
CA GLY A 152 7.39 -5.86 0.71
C GLY A 152 8.11 -7.00 0.00
N LEU A 153 9.16 -6.69 -0.77
CA LEU A 153 10.09 -7.67 -1.30
C LEU A 153 11.01 -8.20 -0.19
N PRO A 154 11.30 -9.50 -0.12
CA PRO A 154 12.14 -10.06 0.93
C PRO A 154 13.61 -9.58 0.85
N GLU A 155 14.16 -9.38 -0.35
CA GLU A 155 15.51 -8.88 -0.58
C GLU A 155 15.63 -7.35 -0.46
N GLN A 156 14.55 -6.61 -0.68
CA GLN A 156 14.49 -5.16 -0.61
C GLN A 156 13.28 -4.76 0.23
N LYS A 157 13.36 -4.99 1.53
CA LYS A 157 12.30 -4.73 2.49
C LYS A 157 11.86 -3.26 2.45
N ILE A 158 10.59 -3.01 2.77
CA ILE A 158 10.10 -1.65 3.02
C ILE A 158 10.92 -1.06 4.18
N GLU A 159 11.51 0.11 4.03
CA GLU A 159 12.41 0.66 5.06
C GLU A 159 11.67 0.99 6.36
N ARG A 160 10.55 1.72 6.26
CA ARG A 160 9.77 2.11 7.42
C ARG A 160 8.30 2.29 7.10
N VAL A 161 7.46 1.69 7.92
CA VAL A 161 6.02 1.95 7.98
C VAL A 161 5.69 2.46 9.38
N GLU A 162 5.12 3.65 9.48
CA GLU A 162 4.66 4.23 10.73
C GLU A 162 3.15 4.42 10.68
N MET A 163 2.44 3.86 11.66
CA MET A 163 1.00 4.03 11.86
C MET A 163 0.76 4.60 13.26
N LYS A 164 0.10 5.75 13.37
CA LYS A 164 -0.19 6.42 14.65
C LYS A 164 -1.62 6.92 14.70
N HIS A 165 -2.29 6.65 15.82
CA HIS A 165 -3.68 7.05 16.07
C HIS A 165 -4.60 6.57 14.94
N ILE A 166 -4.64 5.26 14.73
CA ILE A 166 -5.43 4.61 13.66
C ILE A 166 -6.58 3.85 14.29
N GLN A 167 -7.79 4.11 13.82
CA GLN A 167 -8.99 3.39 14.22
C GLN A 167 -9.62 2.73 13.01
N ILE A 168 -9.82 1.41 13.07
CA ILE A 168 -10.43 0.63 12.00
C ILE A 168 -11.55 -0.22 12.58
N SER A 169 -12.70 -0.22 11.92
CA SER A 169 -13.80 -1.11 12.24
C SER A 169 -14.41 -1.70 10.98
N TYR A 170 -14.95 -2.91 11.11
CA TYR A 170 -15.55 -3.65 10.01
C TYR A 170 -17.07 -3.48 9.97
N ALA A 171 -17.65 -3.61 8.77
CA ALA A 171 -19.08 -3.73 8.59
C ALA A 171 -19.59 -5.04 9.22
N GLU A 172 -20.81 -5.05 9.74
CA GLU A 172 -21.44 -6.28 10.25
C GLU A 172 -21.57 -7.33 9.16
N ASP A 173 -22.00 -6.92 7.99
CA ASP A 173 -22.19 -7.69 6.76
C ASP A 173 -20.98 -7.62 5.81
N ALA A 174 -19.77 -7.59 6.36
CA ALA A 174 -18.57 -7.45 5.56
C ALA A 174 -18.45 -8.54 4.49
N ALA A 175 -18.20 -8.10 3.25
CA ALA A 175 -17.97 -9.00 2.13
C ALA A 175 -16.52 -9.49 2.09
N SER A 176 -16.32 -10.75 1.72
CA SER A 176 -14.99 -11.30 1.45
C SER A 176 -14.43 -10.77 0.13
N GLY A 177 -13.11 -10.66 0.04
CA GLY A 177 -12.43 -10.24 -1.17
C GLY A 177 -10.91 -10.39 -1.06
N GLN A 178 -10.21 -10.01 -2.13
CA GLN A 178 -8.76 -9.96 -2.11
C GLN A 178 -8.29 -8.70 -1.39
N PRO A 179 -7.35 -8.80 -0.43
CA PRO A 179 -6.83 -7.64 0.31
C PRO A 179 -6.07 -6.67 -0.60
N ALA A 180 -5.32 -7.22 -1.55
CA ALA A 180 -4.69 -6.49 -2.63
C ALA A 180 -5.01 -7.17 -3.97
N MET A 181 -5.33 -6.37 -4.98
CA MET A 181 -5.60 -6.89 -6.32
C MET A 181 -4.26 -7.24 -7.00
N MET A 182 -4.22 -8.35 -7.75
CA MET A 182 -3.05 -8.71 -8.57
C MET A 182 -1.76 -8.90 -7.75
N ASP A 183 -1.85 -9.61 -6.64
CA ASP A 183 -0.72 -9.88 -5.74
C ASP A 183 -0.14 -11.31 -5.85
N GLY A 184 -0.76 -12.14 -6.67
CA GLY A 184 -0.43 -13.55 -6.81
C GLY A 184 -0.86 -14.41 -5.61
N ILE A 185 -1.75 -13.89 -4.75
CA ILE A 185 -2.38 -14.63 -3.65
C ILE A 185 -3.85 -14.80 -3.98
N ASP A 186 -4.26 -16.01 -4.33
CA ASP A 186 -5.63 -16.34 -4.74
C ASP A 186 -6.49 -16.69 -3.51
N GLN A 187 -6.59 -15.78 -2.54
CA GLN A 187 -7.43 -15.97 -1.35
C GLN A 187 -8.38 -14.81 -1.15
N ASN A 188 -9.67 -15.12 -1.09
CA ASN A 188 -10.66 -14.20 -0.56
C ASN A 188 -10.67 -14.29 0.97
N ILE A 189 -10.45 -13.17 1.61
CA ILE A 189 -10.46 -13.02 3.06
C ILE A 189 -11.53 -12.03 3.48
N CYS A 190 -11.93 -12.10 4.76
CA CYS A 190 -12.91 -11.22 5.37
C CYS A 190 -12.39 -10.78 6.73
N LYS A 191 -12.53 -9.51 7.07
CA LYS A 191 -12.20 -8.94 8.40
C LYS A 191 -10.79 -9.32 8.92
N MET A 192 -9.80 -9.46 8.03
CA MET A 192 -8.42 -9.72 8.43
C MET A 192 -7.83 -8.49 9.15
N GLY A 193 -7.08 -8.70 10.21
CA GLY A 193 -6.29 -7.65 10.86
C GLY A 193 -5.22 -7.04 9.94
N ILE A 194 -4.11 -6.64 10.51
CA ILE A 194 -2.95 -6.10 9.78
C ILE A 194 -2.09 -7.28 9.30
N PHE A 195 -1.88 -7.39 8.00
CA PHE A 195 -0.91 -8.29 7.39
C PHE A 195 0.35 -7.51 7.03
N ALA A 196 1.51 -7.89 7.59
CA ALA A 196 2.77 -7.19 7.37
C ALA A 196 3.90 -8.18 7.07
N ARG A 197 4.53 -8.03 5.91
CA ARG A 197 5.63 -8.87 5.43
C ARG A 197 6.77 -8.02 4.87
N ASN A 198 7.99 -8.38 5.25
CA ASN A 198 9.22 -7.81 4.71
C ASN A 198 9.32 -6.29 4.91
N ILE A 199 9.34 -5.85 6.16
CA ILE A 199 9.49 -4.45 6.57
C ILE A 199 10.70 -4.37 7.53
N LYS A 200 11.60 -3.42 7.33
CA LYS A 200 12.72 -3.22 8.26
C LYS A 200 12.23 -2.66 9.59
N THR A 201 11.49 -1.56 9.57
CA THR A 201 10.96 -0.94 10.78
C THR A 201 9.46 -0.75 10.69
N LEU A 202 8.71 -1.39 11.56
CA LEU A 202 7.27 -1.21 11.72
C LEU A 202 6.99 -0.51 13.05
N VAL A 203 6.37 0.68 12.99
CA VAL A 203 5.97 1.44 14.17
C VAL A 203 4.47 1.50 14.25
N LEU A 204 3.92 1.02 15.36
CA LEU A 204 2.50 1.01 15.67
C LEU A 204 2.27 1.74 16.98
N GLU A 205 1.52 2.84 16.95
CA GLU A 205 1.22 3.65 18.12
C GLU A 205 -0.28 3.98 18.13
N ASP A 206 -0.96 3.60 19.21
CA ASP A 206 -2.42 3.77 19.38
C ASP A 206 -3.20 3.23 18.16
N ILE A 207 -3.09 1.93 17.93
CA ILE A 207 -3.78 1.21 16.85
C ILE A 207 -4.97 0.45 17.43
N GLN A 208 -6.14 0.77 16.94
CA GLN A 208 -7.40 0.13 17.33
C GLN A 208 -8.02 -0.54 16.10
N VAL A 209 -8.14 -1.85 16.13
CA VAL A 209 -8.85 -2.65 15.14
C VAL A 209 -9.98 -3.37 15.85
N ALA A 210 -11.21 -3.11 15.46
CA ALA A 210 -12.39 -3.68 16.08
C ALA A 210 -13.21 -4.50 15.08
N GLY A 211 -13.57 -5.71 15.49
CA GLY A 211 -14.40 -6.62 14.71
C GLY A 211 -13.63 -7.47 13.70
N GLN A 212 -12.29 -7.52 13.80
CA GLN A 212 -11.48 -8.44 12.99
C GLN A 212 -11.72 -9.91 13.37
N GLU A 213 -11.51 -10.78 12.40
CA GLU A 213 -11.46 -12.22 12.58
C GLU A 213 -10.00 -12.67 12.69
N GLY A 214 -9.69 -13.45 13.75
CA GLY A 214 -8.32 -13.91 14.02
C GLY A 214 -7.44 -12.84 14.70
N GLU A 215 -6.15 -12.88 14.39
CA GLU A 215 -5.14 -12.01 15.01
C GLU A 215 -5.28 -10.55 14.56
N VAL A 216 -5.03 -9.61 15.48
CA VAL A 216 -4.98 -8.17 15.14
C VAL A 216 -3.88 -7.87 14.16
N ILE A 217 -2.76 -8.59 14.26
CA ILE A 217 -1.62 -8.43 13.35
C ILE A 217 -0.92 -9.77 13.10
N SER A 218 -0.68 -10.07 11.83
CA SER A 218 0.13 -11.19 11.36
C SER A 218 1.41 -10.63 10.72
N MET A 219 2.58 -11.02 11.24
CA MET A 219 3.87 -10.46 10.81
C MET A 219 4.86 -11.55 10.44
N ASP A 220 5.69 -11.27 9.42
CA ASP A 220 6.86 -12.05 9.08
C ASP A 220 7.89 -11.18 8.36
N GLY A 221 9.19 -11.48 8.55
CA GLY A 221 10.27 -10.71 7.93
C GLY A 221 10.38 -9.25 8.43
N ILE A 222 9.94 -8.95 9.67
CA ILE A 222 10.06 -7.63 10.30
C ILE A 222 11.37 -7.58 11.10
N ASP A 223 12.26 -6.63 10.80
CA ASP A 223 13.54 -6.53 11.50
C ASP A 223 13.41 -5.81 12.85
N SER A 224 12.56 -4.78 12.94
CA SER A 224 12.30 -4.03 14.15
C SER A 224 10.83 -3.68 14.28
N LEU A 225 10.24 -3.99 15.44
CA LEU A 225 8.87 -3.62 15.80
C LEU A 225 8.87 -2.67 16.99
N GLU A 226 8.29 -1.48 16.82
CA GLU A 226 7.94 -0.57 17.89
C GLU A 226 6.43 -0.56 18.05
N TRP A 227 5.93 -1.15 19.13
CA TRP A 227 4.49 -1.16 19.42
C TRP A 227 4.21 -0.43 20.74
N ARG A 228 3.52 0.69 20.64
CA ARG A 228 3.10 1.51 21.76
C ARG A 228 1.56 1.56 21.81
N LYS A 229 1.03 1.24 22.99
CA LYS A 229 -0.42 1.32 23.27
C LYS A 229 -0.82 2.75 23.59
#